data_057e8668da4e2e1c72de988b943659b8
#
_entry.id   057e8668da4e2e1c72de988b943659b8
#
_cell.length_a   1.000
_cell.length_b   1.000
_cell.length_c   1.000
_cell.angle_alpha   90.00
_cell.angle_beta   90.00
_cell.angle_gamma   90.00
#
_symmetry.space_group_name_H-M   'P 1'
#
loop_
_entity.id
_entity.type
_entity.pdbx_description
1 polymer ?
#
loop_
_entity_poly.entity_id
_entity_poly.type
_entity_poly.pdbx_seq_one_letter_code
_entity_poly.pdbx_strand_id
1 'polypeptide(L)'
;MSKIKGKPIKLPSPYDTSDFKTERTCVAKIAEWINRIIDANALPLGKAEVETRGADDKYPDIILYESPQTKDILLIAEFKQPYFDPYDETELKEPARKKATQRKAKYFATSNFKKLIWYKTEEVNRMTDEATQIANVYDLSAIEDLNTIDEPRFKNAITKGIEKFLYDLIEVYQKKRPEPLLPIDELLILKLQGKNHRLARYYKNIIRDRFHKDSDFAKMLANWFVEQQWNFA
;
A
#
# COMPACT_ATOMS: atom_id res chain seq x y z
N MET A 1 -40.38 -15.50 -44.59
CA MET A 1 -39.72 -14.44 -43.83
C MET A 1 -39.27 -14.99 -42.46
N SER A 2 -38.00 -15.35 -42.35
CA SER A 2 -37.39 -15.90 -41.12
C SER A 2 -37.01 -14.76 -40.18
N LYS A 3 -37.62 -14.70 -38.98
CA LYS A 3 -37.28 -13.75 -37.93
C LYS A 3 -35.93 -14.19 -37.28
N ILE A 4 -34.89 -13.48 -37.57
CA ILE A 4 -33.61 -13.59 -36.84
C ILE A 4 -33.85 -13.09 -35.41
N LYS A 5 -33.98 -14.01 -34.47
CA LYS A 5 -33.98 -13.70 -33.03
C LYS A 5 -32.52 -13.40 -32.64
N GLY A 6 -32.16 -12.13 -32.63
CA GLY A 6 -30.91 -11.69 -32.03
C GLY A 6 -30.90 -12.06 -30.53
N LYS A 7 -29.84 -12.73 -30.07
CA LYS A 7 -29.61 -12.93 -28.63
C LYS A 7 -29.55 -11.57 -27.96
N PRO A 8 -30.24 -11.36 -26.81
CA PRO A 8 -30.13 -10.11 -26.09
C PRO A 8 -28.67 -9.91 -25.69
N ILE A 9 -28.09 -8.72 -26.04
CA ILE A 9 -26.80 -8.30 -25.59
C ILE A 9 -26.93 -8.11 -24.07
N LYS A 10 -26.29 -8.98 -23.29
CA LYS A 10 -26.16 -8.79 -21.84
C LYS A 10 -25.21 -7.59 -21.63
N LEU A 11 -25.76 -6.46 -21.26
CA LEU A 11 -24.94 -5.36 -20.75
C LEU A 11 -24.26 -5.85 -19.46
N PRO A 12 -22.94 -5.60 -19.29
CA PRO A 12 -22.28 -5.97 -18.04
C PRO A 12 -22.99 -5.28 -16.87
N SER A 13 -23.30 -6.06 -15.85
CA SER A 13 -23.87 -5.52 -14.61
C SER A 13 -22.84 -4.55 -13.99
N PRO A 14 -23.26 -3.35 -13.54
CA PRO A 14 -22.37 -2.48 -12.78
C PRO A 14 -21.87 -3.10 -11.47
N TYR A 15 -22.38 -4.27 -11.12
CA TYR A 15 -21.98 -5.10 -9.96
C TYR A 15 -21.24 -6.38 -10.36
N ASP A 16 -20.89 -6.54 -11.64
CA ASP A 16 -20.09 -7.69 -12.06
C ASP A 16 -18.62 -7.43 -11.65
N THR A 17 -18.26 -7.93 -10.46
CA THR A 17 -16.94 -7.73 -9.83
C THR A 17 -15.92 -8.77 -10.28
N SER A 18 -16.24 -9.62 -11.26
CA SER A 18 -15.38 -10.72 -11.71
C SER A 18 -14.03 -10.25 -12.27
N ASP A 19 -13.98 -9.01 -12.81
CA ASP A 19 -12.77 -8.41 -13.39
C ASP A 19 -12.06 -7.43 -12.45
N PHE A 20 -12.61 -7.15 -11.26
CA PHE A 20 -11.98 -6.23 -10.33
C PHE A 20 -10.87 -6.92 -9.53
N LYS A 21 -9.67 -6.37 -9.60
CA LYS A 21 -8.54 -6.82 -8.78
C LYS A 21 -8.77 -6.41 -7.33
N THR A 22 -8.83 -7.42 -6.47
CA THR A 22 -8.90 -7.18 -5.03
C THR A 22 -7.53 -6.76 -4.48
N GLU A 23 -7.50 -6.12 -3.32
CA GLU A 23 -6.28 -5.84 -2.57
C GLU A 23 -5.41 -7.11 -2.45
N ARG A 24 -6.02 -8.23 -2.06
CA ARG A 24 -5.32 -9.53 -1.92
C ARG A 24 -4.69 -10.02 -3.23
N THR A 25 -5.38 -9.86 -4.36
CA THR A 25 -4.84 -10.24 -5.68
C THR A 25 -3.62 -9.40 -6.02
N CYS A 26 -3.64 -8.10 -5.70
CA CYS A 26 -2.53 -7.20 -5.94
C CYS A 26 -1.35 -7.49 -5.01
N VAL A 27 -1.62 -7.82 -3.74
CA VAL A 27 -0.58 -8.25 -2.78
C VAL A 27 0.12 -9.52 -3.24
N ALA A 28 -0.62 -10.50 -3.78
CA ALA A 28 -0.01 -11.71 -4.35
C ALA A 28 0.96 -11.39 -5.51
N LYS A 29 0.62 -10.41 -6.36
CA LYS A 29 1.54 -9.93 -7.41
C LYS A 29 2.77 -9.24 -6.83
N ILE A 30 2.62 -8.44 -5.77
CA ILE A 30 3.76 -7.84 -5.07
C ILE A 30 4.71 -8.93 -4.56
N ALA A 31 4.19 -9.97 -3.89
CA ALA A 31 5.01 -11.08 -3.41
C ALA A 31 5.73 -11.83 -4.56
N GLU A 32 5.04 -12.03 -5.68
CA GLU A 32 5.65 -12.60 -6.89
C GLU A 32 6.78 -11.71 -7.42
N TRP A 33 6.59 -10.39 -7.49
CA TRP A 33 7.61 -9.47 -7.96
C TRP A 33 8.81 -9.40 -7.01
N ILE A 34 8.58 -9.43 -5.69
CA ILE A 34 9.65 -9.55 -4.68
C ILE A 34 10.49 -10.81 -4.97
N ASN A 35 9.84 -11.95 -5.14
CA ASN A 35 10.53 -13.22 -5.41
C ASN A 35 11.34 -13.18 -6.72
N ARG A 36 10.80 -12.58 -7.77
CA ARG A 36 11.53 -12.39 -9.04
C ARG A 36 12.76 -11.51 -8.87
N ILE A 37 12.68 -10.45 -8.07
CA ILE A 37 13.83 -9.57 -7.79
C ILE A 37 14.88 -10.34 -6.98
N ILE A 38 14.47 -11.12 -5.97
CA ILE A 38 15.37 -11.95 -5.15
C ILE A 38 16.10 -12.94 -6.05
N ASP A 39 15.40 -13.68 -6.88
CA ASP A 39 15.96 -14.70 -7.76
C ASP A 39 16.87 -14.08 -8.85
N ALA A 40 16.43 -13.02 -9.51
CA ALA A 40 17.17 -12.37 -10.59
C ALA A 40 18.49 -11.74 -10.12
N ASN A 41 18.52 -11.22 -8.90
CA ASN A 41 19.69 -10.55 -8.32
C ASN A 41 20.45 -11.44 -7.32
N ALA A 42 20.07 -12.71 -7.17
CA ALA A 42 20.63 -13.66 -6.20
C ALA A 42 20.75 -13.05 -4.78
N LEU A 43 19.70 -12.36 -4.34
CA LEU A 43 19.71 -11.71 -3.04
C LEU A 43 19.71 -12.76 -1.91
N PRO A 44 20.46 -12.54 -0.81
CA PRO A 44 20.56 -13.48 0.30
C PRO A 44 19.34 -13.41 1.24
N LEU A 45 18.16 -13.47 0.66
CA LEU A 45 16.87 -13.46 1.36
C LEU A 45 16.11 -14.75 1.07
N GLY A 46 15.24 -15.12 2.00
CA GLY A 46 14.23 -16.14 1.75
C GLY A 46 13.10 -15.60 0.86
N LYS A 47 12.15 -16.46 0.54
CA LYS A 47 11.02 -16.06 -0.30
C LYS A 47 10.05 -15.15 0.43
N ALA A 48 9.35 -14.34 -0.34
CA ALA A 48 8.16 -13.64 0.10
C ALA A 48 6.93 -14.54 -0.11
N GLU A 49 6.13 -14.71 0.92
CA GLU A 49 4.91 -15.52 0.89
C GLU A 49 3.70 -14.68 1.30
N VAL A 50 2.57 -14.94 0.65
CA VAL A 50 1.26 -14.42 1.08
C VAL A 50 0.67 -15.44 2.04
N GLU A 51 0.49 -15.06 3.29
CA GLU A 51 -0.03 -15.99 4.29
C GLU A 51 -1.54 -16.20 4.09
N THR A 52 -1.94 -17.47 4.01
CA THR A 52 -3.34 -17.86 3.81
C THR A 52 -4.01 -18.37 5.09
N ARG A 53 -3.23 -18.72 6.14
CA ARG A 53 -3.72 -19.14 7.46
C ARG A 53 -2.70 -18.84 8.54
N GLY A 54 -3.08 -18.10 9.58
CA GLY A 54 -2.33 -17.88 10.82
C GLY A 54 -3.05 -18.51 12.02
N ALA A 55 -2.37 -18.62 13.14
CA ALA A 55 -2.93 -19.20 14.36
C ALA A 55 -4.08 -18.39 14.97
N ASP A 56 -4.25 -17.13 14.57
CA ASP A 56 -5.10 -16.15 15.26
C ASP A 56 -6.13 -15.47 14.33
N ASP A 57 -6.48 -16.04 13.18
CA ASP A 57 -7.36 -15.43 12.16
C ASP A 57 -6.90 -14.06 11.63
N LYS A 58 -5.68 -13.62 11.97
CA LYS A 58 -5.09 -12.35 11.54
C LYS A 58 -3.83 -12.62 10.74
N TYR A 59 -3.97 -12.56 9.44
CA TYR A 59 -2.89 -12.87 8.49
C TYR A 59 -2.14 -11.59 8.09
N PRO A 60 -0.78 -11.58 8.07
CA PRO A 60 -0.06 -10.56 7.33
C PRO A 60 -0.29 -10.74 5.83
N ASP A 61 -0.27 -9.64 5.11
CA ASP A 61 -0.40 -9.68 3.67
C ASP A 61 0.81 -10.32 3.01
N ILE A 62 2.02 -9.99 3.48
CA ILE A 62 3.29 -10.58 3.00
C ILE A 62 4.19 -10.90 4.20
N ILE A 63 4.82 -12.07 4.14
CA ILE A 63 5.93 -12.47 5.00
C ILE A 63 7.18 -12.60 4.12
N LEU A 64 8.28 -11.98 4.53
CA LEU A 64 9.60 -12.14 3.91
C LEU A 64 10.51 -12.87 4.90
N TYR A 65 11.07 -13.99 4.47
CA TYR A 65 11.99 -14.78 5.30
C TYR A 65 13.42 -14.26 5.21
N GLU A 66 14.16 -14.50 6.29
CA GLU A 66 15.53 -14.01 6.49
C GLU A 66 16.52 -14.62 5.49
N SER A 67 16.35 -15.90 5.20
CA SER A 67 17.22 -16.62 4.27
C SER A 67 16.48 -17.78 3.61
N PRO A 68 17.00 -18.34 2.51
CA PRO A 68 16.41 -19.52 1.87
C PRO A 68 16.45 -20.78 2.75
N GLN A 69 17.33 -20.83 3.75
CA GLN A 69 17.59 -22.01 4.59
C GLN A 69 16.78 -22.00 5.89
N THR A 70 16.31 -20.84 6.33
CA THR A 70 15.57 -20.68 7.58
C THR A 70 14.15 -20.22 7.33
N LYS A 71 13.26 -20.49 8.27
CA LYS A 71 11.91 -19.92 8.31
C LYS A 71 11.81 -18.75 9.28
N ASP A 72 12.95 -18.17 9.64
CA ASP A 72 12.96 -16.96 10.47
C ASP A 72 12.41 -15.79 9.66
N ILE A 73 11.50 -15.06 10.26
CA ILE A 73 10.81 -13.97 9.59
C ILE A 73 11.62 -12.70 9.75
N LEU A 74 12.07 -12.15 8.63
CA LEU A 74 12.76 -10.87 8.60
C LEU A 74 11.79 -9.70 8.66
N LEU A 75 10.74 -9.74 7.84
CA LEU A 75 9.81 -8.65 7.66
C LEU A 75 8.39 -9.16 7.41
N ILE A 76 7.43 -8.41 7.94
CA ILE A 76 6.00 -8.52 7.63
C ILE A 76 5.54 -7.24 6.95
N ALA A 77 4.73 -7.34 5.92
CA ALA A 77 4.13 -6.17 5.28
C ALA A 77 2.60 -6.24 5.29
N GLU A 78 1.98 -5.08 5.50
CA GLU A 78 0.54 -4.86 5.42
C GLU A 78 0.23 -3.85 4.32
N PHE A 79 -0.79 -4.14 3.54
CA PHE A 79 -1.20 -3.32 2.41
C PHE A 79 -2.64 -2.86 2.56
N LYS A 80 -2.93 -1.67 2.05
CA LYS A 80 -4.28 -1.13 1.91
C LYS A 80 -4.43 -0.46 0.55
N GLN A 81 -5.69 -0.26 0.16
CA GLN A 81 -6.04 0.45 -1.08
C GLN A 81 -5.28 1.78 -1.23
N PRO A 82 -5.00 2.25 -2.46
CA PRO A 82 -4.22 3.46 -2.72
C PRO A 82 -4.72 4.75 -2.07
N TYR A 83 -5.99 4.80 -1.71
CA TYR A 83 -6.60 5.94 -1.03
C TYR A 83 -6.43 5.93 0.50
N PHE A 84 -5.89 4.83 1.09
CA PHE A 84 -5.54 4.81 2.51
C PHE A 84 -4.24 5.58 2.76
N ASP A 85 -4.13 6.13 3.96
CA ASP A 85 -2.88 6.68 4.44
C ASP A 85 -1.95 5.53 4.86
N PRO A 86 -0.78 5.35 4.24
CA PRO A 86 0.15 4.29 4.62
C PRO A 86 0.71 4.50 6.04
N TYR A 87 0.51 5.69 6.59
CA TYR A 87 0.91 6.10 7.93
C TYR A 87 -0.20 5.93 8.98
N ASP A 88 -1.37 5.38 8.58
CA ASP A 88 -2.49 5.25 9.51
C ASP A 88 -2.14 4.32 10.67
N GLU A 89 -2.14 4.90 11.87
CA GLU A 89 -1.79 4.18 13.10
C GLU A 89 -2.75 3.02 13.38
N THR A 90 -4.04 3.25 13.16
CA THR A 90 -5.10 2.32 13.55
C THR A 90 -5.32 1.23 12.49
N GLU A 91 -5.35 1.62 11.21
CA GLU A 91 -5.74 0.73 10.12
C GLU A 91 -4.56 -0.07 9.54
N LEU A 92 -3.31 0.40 9.73
CA LEU A 92 -2.13 -0.21 9.14
C LEU A 92 -1.02 -0.47 10.14
N LYS A 93 -0.49 0.58 10.81
CA LYS A 93 0.72 0.46 11.62
C LYS A 93 0.52 -0.48 12.81
N GLU A 94 -0.53 -0.27 13.60
CA GLU A 94 -0.80 -1.10 14.78
C GLU A 94 -1.13 -2.56 14.45
N PRO A 95 -1.96 -2.89 13.43
CA PRO A 95 -2.12 -4.26 12.95
C PRO A 95 -0.81 -4.91 12.49
N ALA A 96 0.01 -4.21 11.70
CA ALA A 96 1.30 -4.70 11.23
C ALA A 96 2.26 -4.98 12.40
N ARG A 97 2.36 -4.02 13.34
CA ARG A 97 3.17 -4.16 14.56
C ARG A 97 2.80 -5.41 15.37
N LYS A 98 1.50 -5.61 15.63
CA LYS A 98 1.02 -6.78 16.39
C LYS A 98 1.42 -8.08 15.71
N LYS A 99 1.19 -8.20 14.41
CA LYS A 99 1.56 -9.37 13.62
C LYS A 99 3.08 -9.61 13.62
N ALA A 100 3.86 -8.54 13.47
CA ALA A 100 5.32 -8.61 13.51
C ALA A 100 5.84 -9.07 14.89
N THR A 101 5.28 -8.52 15.97
CA THR A 101 5.64 -8.88 17.33
C THR A 101 5.32 -10.35 17.64
N GLN A 102 4.12 -10.81 17.28
CA GLN A 102 3.70 -12.20 17.48
C GLN A 102 4.60 -13.20 16.75
N ARG A 103 5.05 -12.83 15.55
CA ARG A 103 5.91 -13.68 14.71
C ARG A 103 7.41 -13.43 14.89
N LYS A 104 7.77 -12.55 15.82
CA LYS A 104 9.16 -12.17 16.12
C LYS A 104 9.90 -11.61 14.89
N ALA A 105 9.17 -10.96 13.96
CA ALA A 105 9.77 -10.32 12.81
C ALA A 105 10.61 -9.11 13.24
N LYS A 106 11.80 -8.95 12.70
CA LYS A 106 12.71 -7.83 13.04
C LYS A 106 12.16 -6.51 12.57
N TYR A 107 11.49 -6.53 11.42
CA TYR A 107 10.93 -5.36 10.77
C TYR A 107 9.47 -5.58 10.38
N PHE A 108 8.77 -4.51 10.16
CA PHE A 108 7.51 -4.54 9.44
C PHE A 108 7.38 -3.35 8.49
N ALA A 109 6.51 -3.46 7.51
CA ALA A 109 6.22 -2.40 6.56
C ALA A 109 4.71 -2.20 6.42
N THR A 110 4.32 -0.96 6.13
CA THR A 110 2.97 -0.59 5.73
C THR A 110 3.00 -0.01 4.33
N SER A 111 2.00 -0.29 3.51
CA SER A 111 1.95 0.23 2.15
C SER A 111 0.52 0.46 1.67
N ASN A 112 0.38 1.42 0.76
CA ASN A 112 -0.83 1.66 -0.01
C ASN A 112 -0.58 1.57 -1.52
N PHE A 113 0.43 0.80 -1.96
CA PHE A 113 0.91 0.67 -3.33
C PHE A 113 1.51 1.96 -3.94
N LYS A 114 1.35 3.12 -3.27
CA LYS A 114 1.99 4.37 -3.65
C LYS A 114 3.27 4.60 -2.86
N LYS A 115 3.23 4.30 -1.58
CA LYS A 115 4.35 4.41 -0.65
C LYS A 115 4.49 3.11 0.15
N LEU A 116 5.72 2.84 0.56
CA LEU A 116 6.05 1.79 1.52
C LEU A 116 6.83 2.44 2.66
N ILE A 117 6.38 2.21 3.88
CA ILE A 117 7.03 2.71 5.10
C ILE A 117 7.60 1.51 5.84
N TRP A 118 8.89 1.57 6.11
CA TRP A 118 9.64 0.51 6.79
C TRP A 118 9.89 0.88 8.23
N TYR A 119 9.46 0.01 9.16
CA TYR A 119 9.57 0.19 10.59
C TYR A 119 10.48 -0.86 11.25
N LYS A 120 11.10 -0.45 12.38
CA LYS A 120 11.84 -1.32 13.29
C LYS A 120 10.89 -1.81 14.37
N THR A 121 10.60 -3.12 14.41
CA THR A 121 9.60 -3.70 15.33
C THR A 121 9.93 -3.41 16.79
N GLU A 122 11.20 -3.52 17.17
CA GLU A 122 11.65 -3.31 18.54
C GLU A 122 11.46 -1.85 18.98
N GLU A 123 11.82 -0.88 18.13
CA GLU A 123 11.69 0.54 18.43
C GLU A 123 10.22 0.97 18.56
N VAL A 124 9.35 0.43 17.71
CA VAL A 124 7.91 0.70 17.83
C VAL A 124 7.34 0.07 19.12
N ASN A 125 7.79 -1.12 19.49
CA ASN A 125 7.37 -1.76 20.74
C ASN A 125 7.86 -1.02 21.98
N ARG A 126 9.03 -0.39 21.93
CA ARG A 126 9.57 0.45 23.01
C ARG A 126 8.93 1.83 23.05
N MET A 127 8.06 2.17 22.11
CA MET A 127 7.44 3.51 22.00
C MET A 127 8.48 4.64 21.95
N THR A 128 9.58 4.42 21.25
CA THR A 128 10.60 5.44 21.03
C THR A 128 10.04 6.57 20.15
N ASP A 129 10.81 7.65 19.96
CA ASP A 129 10.42 8.72 19.04
C ASP A 129 10.15 8.16 17.64
N GLU A 130 9.12 8.65 16.98
CA GLU A 130 8.68 8.13 15.68
C GLU A 130 9.78 8.17 14.61
N ALA A 131 10.65 9.18 14.62
CA ALA A 131 11.81 9.23 13.73
C ALA A 131 12.75 8.03 13.95
N THR A 132 12.85 7.52 15.18
CA THR A 132 13.63 6.33 15.53
C THR A 132 12.93 5.04 15.11
N GLN A 133 11.59 5.01 15.15
CA GLN A 133 10.77 3.84 14.79
C GLN A 133 10.82 3.54 13.29
N ILE A 134 10.95 4.57 12.44
CA ILE A 134 10.93 4.44 10.98
C ILE A 134 12.37 4.28 10.49
N ALA A 135 12.59 3.22 9.73
CA ALA A 135 13.87 3.01 9.08
C ALA A 135 13.96 3.81 7.76
N ASN A 136 12.93 3.77 6.91
CA ASN A 136 12.88 4.56 5.68
C ASN A 136 11.48 4.59 5.07
N VAL A 137 11.29 5.47 4.06
CA VAL A 137 10.08 5.58 3.26
C VAL A 137 10.44 5.51 1.78
N TYR A 138 9.68 4.74 1.02
CA TYR A 138 9.89 4.53 -0.41
C TYR A 138 8.66 4.95 -1.19
N ASP A 139 8.85 5.76 -2.22
CA ASP A 139 7.84 5.98 -3.24
C ASP A 139 7.80 4.79 -4.18
N LEU A 140 6.64 4.17 -4.30
CA LEU A 140 6.44 3.02 -5.18
C LEU A 140 5.83 3.43 -6.52
N SER A 141 4.70 4.14 -6.49
CA SER A 141 3.99 4.53 -7.72
C SER A 141 3.00 5.67 -7.47
N ALA A 142 2.38 6.16 -8.55
CA ALA A 142 1.25 7.09 -8.48
C ALA A 142 -0.10 6.38 -8.78
N ILE A 143 -0.22 5.10 -8.47
CA ILE A 143 -1.43 4.32 -8.73
C ILE A 143 -2.60 4.81 -7.89
N GLU A 144 -3.76 4.98 -8.51
CA GLU A 144 -5.01 5.34 -7.83
C GLU A 144 -6.04 4.21 -7.85
N ASP A 145 -5.98 3.34 -8.88
CA ASP A 145 -6.86 2.20 -9.08
C ASP A 145 -6.04 0.92 -9.23
N LEU A 146 -6.28 -0.06 -8.34
CA LEU A 146 -5.58 -1.34 -8.35
C LEU A 146 -5.81 -2.16 -9.62
N ASN A 147 -6.89 -1.91 -10.37
CA ASN A 147 -7.11 -2.57 -11.65
C ASN A 147 -5.99 -2.28 -12.66
N THR A 148 -5.32 -1.15 -12.53
CA THR A 148 -4.23 -0.70 -13.40
C THR A 148 -2.83 -1.17 -12.97
N ILE A 149 -2.72 -1.98 -11.90
CA ILE A 149 -1.42 -2.37 -11.32
C ILE A 149 -0.48 -3.06 -12.32
N ASP A 150 -1.03 -3.75 -13.34
CA ASP A 150 -0.26 -4.44 -14.37
C ASP A 150 0.20 -3.52 -15.51
N GLU A 151 -0.29 -2.28 -15.56
CA GLU A 151 0.20 -1.33 -16.55
C GLU A 151 1.71 -1.13 -16.40
N PRO A 152 2.48 -1.16 -17.49
CA PRO A 152 3.95 -1.09 -17.43
C PRO A 152 4.48 0.06 -16.60
N ARG A 153 3.85 1.23 -16.64
CA ARG A 153 4.24 2.42 -15.87
C ARG A 153 4.18 2.17 -14.36
N PHE A 154 3.09 1.57 -13.84
CA PHE A 154 2.93 1.30 -12.42
C PHE A 154 3.74 0.09 -11.98
N LYS A 155 3.69 -1.00 -12.75
CA LYS A 155 4.47 -2.20 -12.48
C LYS A 155 5.97 -1.89 -12.38
N ASN A 156 6.53 -1.16 -13.35
CA ASN A 156 7.95 -0.81 -13.36
C ASN A 156 8.32 0.12 -12.19
N ALA A 157 7.46 1.09 -11.87
CA ALA A 157 7.69 1.97 -10.73
C ALA A 157 7.69 1.21 -9.41
N ILE A 158 6.67 0.36 -9.18
CA ILE A 158 6.55 -0.46 -7.97
C ILE A 158 7.74 -1.43 -7.86
N THR A 159 8.08 -2.15 -8.91
CA THR A 159 9.21 -3.10 -8.87
C THR A 159 10.53 -2.42 -8.58
N LYS A 160 10.78 -1.24 -9.18
CA LYS A 160 11.98 -0.43 -8.90
C LYS A 160 12.03 0.06 -7.45
N GLY A 161 10.89 0.52 -6.91
CA GLY A 161 10.81 0.94 -5.51
C GLY A 161 11.03 -0.21 -4.53
N ILE A 162 10.46 -1.39 -4.82
CA ILE A 162 10.66 -2.61 -4.05
C ILE A 162 12.11 -3.08 -4.14
N GLU A 163 12.71 -3.07 -5.31
CA GLU A 163 14.11 -3.46 -5.50
C GLU A 163 15.03 -2.59 -4.63
N LYS A 164 14.87 -1.27 -4.67
CA LYS A 164 15.61 -0.35 -3.80
C LYS A 164 15.41 -0.68 -2.31
N PHE A 165 14.17 -0.93 -1.91
CA PHE A 165 13.85 -1.31 -0.53
C PHE A 165 14.56 -2.61 -0.13
N LEU A 166 14.57 -3.64 -0.97
CA LEU A 166 15.22 -4.93 -0.65
C LEU A 166 16.73 -4.79 -0.51
N TYR A 167 17.39 -3.99 -1.35
CA TYR A 167 18.82 -3.71 -1.21
C TYR A 167 19.13 -2.99 0.09
N ASP A 168 18.38 -1.94 0.41
CA ASP A 168 18.54 -1.20 1.67
C ASP A 168 18.31 -2.10 2.89
N LEU A 169 17.27 -2.96 2.83
CA LEU A 169 16.98 -3.93 3.90
C LEU A 169 18.13 -4.89 4.14
N ILE A 170 18.73 -5.44 3.08
CA ILE A 170 19.87 -6.37 3.17
C ILE A 170 21.08 -5.66 3.78
N GLU A 171 21.41 -4.46 3.31
CA GLU A 171 22.59 -3.73 3.79
C GLU A 171 22.48 -3.40 5.28
N VAL A 172 21.31 -2.97 5.73
CA VAL A 172 21.04 -2.69 7.14
C VAL A 172 21.04 -3.98 7.95
N TYR A 173 20.35 -5.00 7.48
CA TYR A 173 20.25 -6.29 8.16
C TYR A 173 21.61 -6.95 8.34
N GLN A 174 22.48 -6.91 7.33
CA GLN A 174 23.84 -7.43 7.37
C GLN A 174 24.84 -6.48 8.09
N LYS A 175 24.34 -5.38 8.66
CA LYS A 175 25.17 -4.36 9.34
C LYS A 175 26.26 -3.74 8.44
N LYS A 176 26.08 -3.75 7.13
CA LYS A 176 26.97 -3.10 6.17
C LYS A 176 26.75 -1.58 6.15
N ARG A 177 25.57 -1.14 6.55
CA ARG A 177 25.18 0.25 6.66
C ARG A 177 24.43 0.48 7.97
N PRO A 178 24.62 1.64 8.64
CA PRO A 178 23.76 1.99 9.78
C PRO A 178 22.31 2.12 9.34
N GLU A 179 21.39 1.86 10.25
CA GLU A 179 19.98 2.10 9.99
C GLU A 179 19.75 3.57 9.63
N PRO A 180 19.06 3.87 8.53
CA PRO A 180 18.73 5.23 8.18
C PRO A 180 17.84 5.85 9.25
N LEU A 181 18.04 7.12 9.54
CA LEU A 181 17.14 7.92 10.36
C LEU A 181 16.31 8.77 9.43
N LEU A 182 15.01 8.77 9.63
CA LEU A 182 14.13 9.66 8.87
C LEU A 182 14.31 11.10 9.37
N PRO A 183 14.63 12.07 8.49
CA PRO A 183 14.70 13.47 8.88
C PRO A 183 13.37 13.95 9.49
N ILE A 184 13.43 14.79 10.52
CA ILE A 184 12.25 15.27 11.25
C ILE A 184 11.28 16.02 10.34
N ASP A 185 11.77 16.79 9.40
CA ASP A 185 10.98 17.50 8.39
C ASP A 185 10.27 16.56 7.44
N GLU A 186 10.90 15.48 6.97
CA GLU A 186 10.23 14.43 6.19
C GLU A 186 9.13 13.75 6.99
N LEU A 187 9.37 13.45 8.27
CA LEU A 187 8.37 12.90 9.17
C LEU A 187 7.17 13.83 9.33
N LEU A 188 7.42 15.14 9.49
CA LEU A 188 6.36 16.14 9.58
C LEU A 188 5.51 16.19 8.30
N ILE A 189 6.15 16.20 7.13
CA ILE A 189 5.47 16.17 5.84
C ILE A 189 4.58 14.93 5.71
N LEU A 190 5.09 13.75 6.05
CA LEU A 190 4.33 12.51 6.03
C LEU A 190 3.09 12.57 6.92
N LYS A 191 3.24 13.09 8.15
CA LYS A 191 2.12 13.26 9.08
C LYS A 191 1.07 14.23 8.56
N LEU A 192 1.48 15.34 7.95
CA LEU A 192 0.56 16.31 7.35
C LEU A 192 -0.18 15.69 6.16
N GLN A 193 0.52 14.96 5.30
CA GLN A 193 -0.09 14.24 4.19
C GLN A 193 -1.13 13.23 4.69
N GLY A 194 -0.82 12.44 5.72
CA GLY A 194 -1.73 11.48 6.30
C GLY A 194 -2.98 12.12 6.90
N LYS A 195 -2.83 13.23 7.63
CA LYS A 195 -3.98 14.00 8.15
C LYS A 195 -4.84 14.54 7.02
N ASN A 196 -4.24 15.09 5.98
CA ASN A 196 -4.96 15.60 4.81
C ASN A 196 -5.72 14.49 4.09
N HIS A 197 -5.13 13.31 3.92
CA HIS A 197 -5.83 12.15 3.33
C HIS A 197 -7.05 11.71 4.14
N ARG A 198 -6.94 11.66 5.48
CA ARG A 198 -8.08 11.33 6.35
C ARG A 198 -9.20 12.36 6.26
N LEU A 199 -8.86 13.64 6.29
CA LEU A 199 -9.82 14.73 6.12
C LEU A 199 -10.48 14.68 4.74
N ALA A 200 -9.71 14.54 3.68
CA ALA A 200 -10.22 14.43 2.32
C ALA A 200 -11.20 13.24 2.17
N ARG A 201 -10.87 12.08 2.74
CA ARG A 201 -11.75 10.90 2.74
C ARG A 201 -13.05 11.14 3.51
N TYR A 202 -12.96 11.76 4.68
CA TYR A 202 -14.13 12.10 5.50
C TYR A 202 -15.06 13.07 4.75
N TYR A 203 -14.51 14.16 4.24
CA TYR A 203 -15.28 15.16 3.52
C TYR A 203 -15.80 14.68 2.16
N LYS A 204 -15.07 13.80 1.47
CA LYS A 204 -15.53 13.21 0.20
C LYS A 204 -16.90 12.56 0.31
N ASN A 205 -17.15 11.81 1.35
CA ASN A 205 -18.46 11.17 1.57
C ASN A 205 -19.56 12.21 1.87
N ILE A 206 -19.26 13.17 2.74
CA ILE A 206 -20.19 14.25 3.09
C ILE A 206 -20.54 15.09 1.86
N ILE A 207 -19.55 15.49 1.07
CA ILE A 207 -19.72 16.27 -0.14
C ILE A 207 -20.55 15.49 -1.17
N ARG A 208 -20.22 14.21 -1.38
CA ARG A 208 -20.95 13.34 -2.29
C ARG A 208 -22.42 13.19 -1.89
N ASP A 209 -22.69 12.91 -0.62
CA ASP A 209 -24.05 12.75 -0.12
C ASP A 209 -24.85 14.04 -0.21
N ARG A 210 -24.24 15.18 0.06
CA ARG A 210 -24.85 16.49 -0.11
C ARG A 210 -25.09 16.85 -1.57
N PHE A 211 -24.13 16.53 -2.44
CA PHE A 211 -24.25 16.74 -3.90
C PHE A 211 -25.49 16.04 -4.48
N HIS A 212 -25.80 14.83 -4.01
CA HIS A 212 -26.96 14.08 -4.47
C HIS A 212 -28.29 14.54 -3.87
N LYS A 213 -28.26 15.18 -2.69
CA LYS A 213 -29.47 15.56 -1.95
C LYS A 213 -29.84 17.06 -2.07
N ASP A 214 -28.90 17.91 -2.44
CA ASP A 214 -29.01 19.36 -2.42
C ASP A 214 -28.61 19.91 -3.79
N SER A 215 -29.64 20.25 -4.61
CA SER A 215 -29.43 20.72 -5.98
C SER A 215 -28.69 22.06 -6.04
N ASP A 216 -28.88 22.93 -5.03
CA ASP A 216 -28.23 24.23 -4.99
C ASP A 216 -26.78 24.13 -4.62
N PHE A 217 -26.44 23.20 -3.68
CA PHE A 217 -25.07 22.84 -3.39
C PHE A 217 -24.38 22.21 -4.61
N ALA A 218 -25.05 21.34 -5.36
CA ALA A 218 -24.52 20.75 -6.56
C ALA A 218 -24.16 21.80 -7.63
N LYS A 219 -25.04 22.77 -7.85
CA LYS A 219 -24.80 23.90 -8.78
C LYS A 219 -23.61 24.76 -8.30
N MET A 220 -23.62 25.12 -7.01
CA MET A 220 -22.53 25.92 -6.42
C MET A 220 -21.17 25.21 -6.57
N LEU A 221 -21.12 23.91 -6.30
CA LEU A 221 -19.90 23.14 -6.42
C LEU A 221 -19.43 23.04 -7.88
N ALA A 222 -20.36 22.83 -8.83
CA ALA A 222 -20.02 22.78 -10.25
C ALA A 222 -19.45 24.13 -10.74
N ASN A 223 -20.05 25.24 -10.35
CA ASN A 223 -19.56 26.58 -10.67
C ASN A 223 -18.16 26.82 -10.08
N TRP A 224 -17.93 26.41 -8.82
CA TRP A 224 -16.63 26.53 -8.19
C TRP A 224 -15.55 25.75 -8.95
N PHE A 225 -15.84 24.52 -9.42
CA PHE A 225 -14.90 23.77 -10.23
C PHE A 225 -14.58 24.45 -11.56
N VAL A 226 -15.57 25.03 -12.24
CA VAL A 226 -15.37 25.81 -13.48
C VAL A 226 -14.45 27.00 -13.21
N GLU A 227 -14.73 27.78 -12.16
CA GLU A 227 -13.89 28.92 -11.77
C GLU A 227 -12.44 28.52 -11.46
N GLN A 228 -12.24 27.39 -10.77
CA GLN A 228 -10.89 26.90 -10.46
C GLN A 228 -10.12 26.49 -11.72
N GLN A 229 -10.78 25.87 -12.70
CA GLN A 229 -10.14 25.53 -13.98
C GLN A 229 -9.63 26.76 -14.73
N TRP A 230 -10.37 27.88 -14.68
CA TRP A 230 -9.95 29.14 -15.30
C TRP A 230 -8.77 29.80 -14.59
N ASN A 231 -8.57 29.53 -13.30
CA ASN A 231 -7.48 30.11 -12.53
C ASN A 231 -6.16 29.32 -12.66
N PHE A 232 -6.18 28.11 -13.25
CA PHE A 232 -5.01 27.25 -13.44
C PHE A 232 -4.62 27.08 -14.93
N ALA A 233 -5.31 27.73 -15.86
CA ALA A 233 -5.00 27.76 -17.29
C ALA A 233 -4.24 29.03 -17.64
#